data_afe0160cf125fc6c25249b3088c35e89
#
_entry.id   afe0160cf125fc6c25249b3088c35e89
#
_cell.length_a   1.000
_cell.length_b   1.000
_cell.length_c   1.000
_cell.angle_alpha   90.00
_cell.angle_beta   90.00
_cell.angle_gamma   90.00
#
_symmetry.space_group_name_H-M   'P 1'
#
loop_
_entity.id
_entity.type
_entity.pdbx_description
1 polymer ?
#
loop_
_entity_poly.entity_id
_entity_poly.type
_entity_poly.pdbx_seq_one_letter_code
_entity_poly.pdbx_strand_id
1 'polypeptide(L)'
;MTHYPAFIDLEASSLDLISSYPIEVGICMPDGELHSWLIEPHVLWLDWSESAEKIHGISRDRIKKEGTPISEVAAALNELLTGQIFCDAWAFDGFWLHRLFKTANVRPKFQLES
;
A
#
# COMPACT_ATOMS: atom_id res chain seq x y z
N MET A 1 -19.06 -6.58 23.47
CA MET A 1 -18.88 -6.63 22.01
C MET A 1 -17.39 -6.50 21.68
N THR A 2 -16.89 -7.36 20.85
CA THR A 2 -15.49 -7.35 20.49
C THR A 2 -15.29 -6.51 19.21
N HIS A 3 -14.38 -5.55 19.29
CA HIS A 3 -14.01 -4.74 18.12
C HIS A 3 -12.63 -5.16 17.64
N TYR A 4 -12.58 -5.68 16.43
CA TYR A 4 -11.32 -6.04 15.80
C TYR A 4 -10.82 -4.84 15.00
N PRO A 5 -9.50 -4.55 15.05
CA PRO A 5 -8.95 -3.48 14.23
C PRO A 5 -8.91 -3.89 12.76
N ALA A 6 -8.83 -2.89 11.89
CA ALA A 6 -8.49 -3.15 10.50
C ALA A 6 -6.98 -3.34 10.38
N PHE A 7 -6.56 -4.16 9.42
CA PHE A 7 -5.15 -4.42 9.11
C PHE A 7 -4.84 -4.01 7.69
N ILE A 8 -3.63 -3.51 7.49
CA ILE A 8 -3.12 -3.15 6.17
C ILE A 8 -1.78 -3.85 5.93
N ASP A 9 -1.55 -4.28 4.69
CA ASP A 9 -0.30 -4.88 4.27
C ASP A 9 0.04 -4.33 2.89
N LEU A 10 1.31 -4.03 2.65
CA LEU A 10 1.79 -3.52 1.38
C LEU A 10 2.89 -4.40 0.82
N GLU A 11 2.88 -4.56 -0.50
CA GLU A 11 4.01 -5.09 -1.25
C GLU A 11 4.68 -3.94 -1.97
N ALA A 12 5.99 -4.03 -2.19
CA ALA A 12 6.76 -2.95 -2.76
C ALA A 12 7.78 -3.44 -3.79
N SER A 13 8.36 -2.48 -4.51
CA SER A 13 9.38 -2.73 -5.53
C SER A 13 10.64 -3.36 -4.95
N SER A 14 11.01 -3.01 -3.73
CA SER A 14 12.17 -3.54 -3.00
C SER A 14 12.06 -3.17 -1.53
N LEU A 15 13.09 -3.50 -0.74
CA LEU A 15 13.19 -3.09 0.66
C LEU A 15 14.06 -1.85 0.87
N ASP A 16 14.40 -1.13 -0.19
CA ASP A 16 15.17 0.11 -0.07
C ASP A 16 14.27 1.24 0.39
N LEU A 17 14.55 1.79 1.58
CA LEU A 17 13.72 2.85 2.19
C LEU A 17 13.95 4.24 1.59
N ILE A 18 14.69 4.34 0.50
CA ILE A 18 14.88 5.60 -0.22
C ILE A 18 14.17 5.56 -1.57
N SER A 19 14.35 4.48 -2.32
CA SER A 19 13.91 4.39 -3.71
C SER A 19 12.67 3.51 -3.93
N SER A 20 12.34 2.63 -2.98
CA SER A 20 11.21 1.72 -3.16
C SER A 20 9.86 2.45 -3.11
N TYR A 21 8.87 1.83 -3.70
CA TYR A 21 7.51 2.36 -3.76
C TYR A 21 6.50 1.22 -3.62
N PRO A 22 5.28 1.53 -3.17
CA PRO A 22 4.25 0.49 -3.03
C PRO A 22 3.73 0.03 -4.38
N ILE A 23 3.53 -1.28 -4.54
CA ILE A 23 3.01 -1.88 -5.76
C ILE A 23 1.66 -2.55 -5.54
N GLU A 24 1.35 -2.91 -4.31
CA GLU A 24 0.06 -3.48 -3.95
C GLU A 24 -0.26 -3.09 -2.52
N VAL A 25 -1.52 -2.79 -2.26
CA VAL A 25 -2.01 -2.59 -0.90
C VAL A 25 -3.22 -3.50 -0.68
N GLY A 26 -3.21 -4.20 0.45
CA GLY A 26 -4.32 -5.03 0.89
C GLY A 26 -4.81 -4.57 2.25
N ILE A 27 -6.12 -4.62 2.47
CA ILE A 27 -6.69 -4.34 3.78
C ILE A 27 -7.63 -5.46 4.18
N CYS A 28 -7.64 -5.74 5.48
CA CYS A 28 -8.60 -6.63 6.11
C CYS A 28 -9.45 -5.79 7.07
N MET A 29 -10.73 -5.69 6.77
CA MET A 29 -11.64 -4.90 7.57
C MET A 29 -12.02 -5.65 8.87
N PRO A 30 -12.54 -4.94 9.89
CA PRO A 30 -12.91 -5.58 11.16
C PRO A 30 -13.89 -6.74 11.03
N ASP A 31 -14.73 -6.74 10.00
CA ASP A 31 -15.68 -7.82 9.72
C ASP A 31 -15.09 -8.97 8.91
N GLY A 32 -13.79 -8.90 8.57
CA GLY A 32 -13.10 -9.91 7.77
C GLY A 32 -13.16 -9.65 6.27
N GLU A 33 -13.82 -8.60 5.81
CA GLU A 33 -13.87 -8.25 4.40
C GLU A 33 -12.48 -7.83 3.90
N LEU A 34 -12.06 -8.39 2.76
CA LEU A 34 -10.75 -8.13 2.17
C LEU A 34 -10.88 -7.23 0.95
N HIS A 35 -10.00 -6.25 0.87
CA HIS A 35 -9.86 -5.38 -0.31
C HIS A 35 -8.39 -5.32 -0.70
N SER A 36 -8.11 -5.24 -1.99
CA SER A 36 -6.73 -5.06 -2.46
C SER A 36 -6.71 -4.30 -3.77
N TRP A 37 -5.61 -3.60 -4.00
CA TRP A 37 -5.35 -2.86 -5.23
C TRP A 37 -3.91 -3.04 -5.65
N LEU A 38 -3.70 -3.34 -6.93
CA LEU A 38 -2.41 -3.13 -7.56
C LEU A 38 -2.29 -1.64 -7.83
N ILE A 39 -1.11 -1.09 -7.66
CA ILE A 39 -0.88 0.35 -7.77
C ILE A 39 -0.11 0.64 -9.05
N GLU A 40 -0.68 1.45 -9.94
CA GLU A 40 0.03 1.91 -11.12
C GLU A 40 1.20 2.79 -10.66
N PRO A 41 2.45 2.49 -11.08
CA PRO A 41 3.59 3.24 -10.59
C PRO A 41 3.65 4.65 -11.21
N HIS A 42 4.04 5.61 -10.37
CA HIS A 42 4.34 6.96 -10.85
C HIS A 42 5.50 6.87 -11.85
N VAL A 43 5.52 7.76 -12.84
CA VAL A 43 6.52 7.77 -13.91
C VAL A 43 7.97 7.87 -13.39
N LEU A 44 8.17 8.49 -12.22
CA LEU A 44 9.48 8.63 -11.60
C LEU A 44 9.84 7.50 -10.63
N TRP A 45 8.94 6.54 -10.43
CA TRP A 45 9.20 5.38 -9.58
C TRP A 45 9.86 4.28 -10.42
N LEU A 46 11.18 4.23 -10.38
CA LEU A 46 11.97 3.37 -11.26
C LEU A 46 12.58 2.15 -10.58
N ASP A 47 12.61 2.14 -9.25
CA ASP A 47 13.21 1.04 -8.49
C ASP A 47 12.50 -0.28 -8.76
N TRP A 48 13.28 -1.34 -8.90
CA TRP A 48 12.74 -2.69 -9.04
C TRP A 48 13.76 -3.72 -8.57
N SER A 49 13.30 -4.70 -7.80
CA SER A 49 14.13 -5.80 -7.32
C SER A 49 13.56 -7.13 -7.81
N GLU A 50 14.34 -7.85 -8.59
CA GLU A 50 13.93 -9.18 -9.07
C GLU A 50 13.79 -10.18 -7.94
N SER A 51 14.61 -10.05 -6.89
CA SER A 51 14.46 -10.92 -5.72
C SER A 51 13.17 -10.67 -4.95
N ALA A 52 12.74 -9.40 -4.88
CA ALA A 52 11.44 -9.07 -4.30
C ALA A 52 10.31 -9.63 -5.16
N GLU A 53 10.40 -9.51 -6.48
CA GLU A 53 9.41 -10.05 -7.39
C GLU A 53 9.22 -11.57 -7.23
N LYS A 54 10.29 -12.30 -6.96
CA LYS A 54 10.21 -13.75 -6.72
C LYS A 54 9.39 -14.07 -5.47
N ILE A 55 9.35 -13.15 -4.51
CA ILE A 55 8.60 -13.33 -3.27
C ILE A 55 7.13 -12.98 -3.46
N HIS A 56 6.82 -11.77 -3.99
CA HIS A 56 5.43 -11.34 -4.13
C HIS A 56 4.75 -11.79 -5.42
N GLY A 57 5.53 -12.18 -6.43
CA GLY A 57 4.98 -12.73 -7.67
C GLY A 57 4.32 -11.70 -8.60
N ILE A 58 4.55 -10.42 -8.38
CA ILE A 58 3.93 -9.33 -9.16
C ILE A 58 5.00 -8.72 -10.07
N SER A 59 4.78 -8.77 -11.38
CA SER A 59 5.73 -8.17 -12.32
C SER A 59 5.51 -6.67 -12.47
N ARG A 60 6.57 -5.95 -12.84
CA ARG A 60 6.47 -4.52 -13.09
C ARG A 60 5.54 -4.22 -14.27
N ASP A 61 5.55 -5.06 -15.30
CA ASP A 61 4.64 -4.91 -16.44
C ASP A 61 3.18 -5.02 -16.01
N ARG A 62 2.90 -5.93 -15.09
CA ARG A 62 1.54 -6.12 -14.61
C ARG A 62 1.01 -4.87 -13.89
N ILE A 63 1.80 -4.26 -13.02
CA ILE A 63 1.34 -3.05 -12.32
C ILE A 63 1.19 -1.87 -13.26
N LYS A 64 1.99 -1.81 -14.32
CA LYS A 64 1.84 -0.75 -15.34
C LYS A 64 0.56 -0.90 -16.14
N LYS A 65 0.15 -2.16 -16.42
CA LYS A 65 -1.03 -2.44 -17.25
C LYS A 65 -2.31 -2.51 -16.45
N GLU A 66 -2.26 -3.08 -15.24
CA GLU A 66 -3.45 -3.41 -14.46
C GLU A 66 -3.57 -2.59 -13.18
N GLY A 67 -2.55 -1.79 -12.83
CA GLY A 67 -2.55 -1.02 -11.61
C GLY A 67 -3.60 0.08 -11.60
N THR A 68 -4.13 0.32 -10.41
CA THR A 68 -5.06 1.42 -10.18
C THR A 68 -4.28 2.73 -9.99
N PRO A 69 -4.74 3.85 -10.55
CA PRO A 69 -4.07 5.14 -10.35
C PRO A 69 -3.87 5.47 -8.86
N ILE A 70 -2.73 6.06 -8.55
CA ILE A 70 -2.35 6.41 -7.17
C ILE A 70 -3.42 7.22 -6.46
N SER A 71 -4.00 8.20 -7.13
CA SER A 71 -5.04 9.05 -6.55
C SER A 71 -6.30 8.26 -6.19
N GLU A 72 -6.65 7.28 -7.00
CA GLU A 72 -7.82 6.44 -6.74
C GLU A 72 -7.59 5.49 -5.57
N VAL A 73 -6.37 4.93 -5.46
CA VAL A 73 -6.01 4.06 -4.34
C VAL A 73 -6.06 4.85 -3.03
N ALA A 74 -5.45 6.03 -2.99
CA ALA A 74 -5.47 6.87 -1.81
C ALA A 74 -6.89 7.26 -1.40
N ALA A 75 -7.73 7.61 -2.37
CA ALA A 75 -9.14 7.94 -2.12
C ALA A 75 -9.91 6.75 -1.55
N ALA A 76 -9.70 5.56 -2.13
CA ALA A 76 -10.35 4.34 -1.66
C ALA A 76 -9.96 4.00 -0.22
N LEU A 77 -8.68 4.11 0.11
CA LEU A 77 -8.21 3.87 1.47
C LEU A 77 -8.82 4.86 2.46
N ASN A 78 -8.88 6.13 2.10
CA ASN A 78 -9.50 7.15 2.95
C ASN A 78 -11.02 6.97 3.10
N GLU A 79 -11.67 6.38 2.13
CA GLU A 79 -13.10 6.08 2.22
C GLU A 79 -13.36 4.91 3.15
N LEU A 80 -12.50 3.90 3.14
CA LEU A 80 -12.70 2.67 3.89
C LEU A 80 -12.11 2.70 5.31
N LEU A 81 -11.05 3.49 5.55
CA LEU A 81 -10.29 3.43 6.78
C LEU A 81 -10.41 4.71 7.61
N THR A 82 -10.65 4.55 8.91
CA THR A 82 -10.60 5.64 9.88
C THR A 82 -9.97 5.14 11.18
N GLY A 83 -9.41 6.06 11.96
CA GLY A 83 -8.81 5.70 13.25
C GLY A 83 -7.51 4.97 13.11
N GLN A 84 -7.28 4.00 13.98
CA GLN A 84 -6.03 3.24 14.04
C GLN A 84 -6.11 1.98 13.19
N ILE A 85 -5.16 1.84 12.27
CA ILE A 85 -5.04 0.71 11.37
C ILE A 85 -3.71 0.02 11.66
N PHE A 86 -3.71 -1.30 11.79
CA PHE A 86 -2.55 -2.05 12.23
C PHE A 86 -1.79 -2.67 11.05
N CYS A 87 -0.47 -2.81 11.21
CA CYS A 87 0.40 -3.47 10.25
C CYS A 87 1.52 -4.20 10.96
N ASP A 88 2.15 -5.17 10.30
CA ASP A 88 3.24 -5.96 10.87
C ASP A 88 4.61 -5.29 10.76
N ALA A 89 4.85 -4.60 9.65
CA ALA A 89 6.16 -4.01 9.34
C ALA A 89 6.06 -2.48 9.30
N TRP A 90 5.83 -1.88 10.46
CA TRP A 90 5.51 -0.46 10.58
C TRP A 90 6.48 0.46 9.84
N ALA A 91 7.79 0.22 9.94
CA ALA A 91 8.79 1.08 9.29
C ALA A 91 8.66 1.02 7.76
N PHE A 92 8.45 -0.16 7.19
CA PHE A 92 8.31 -0.34 5.75
C PHE A 92 6.92 0.09 5.27
N ASP A 93 5.88 -0.43 5.89
CA ASP A 93 4.50 -0.09 5.51
C ASP A 93 4.23 1.40 5.65
N GLY A 94 4.75 2.00 6.72
CA GLY A 94 4.64 3.43 6.95
C GLY A 94 5.32 4.26 5.87
N PHE A 95 6.52 3.86 5.45
CA PHE A 95 7.25 4.54 4.39
C PHE A 95 6.48 4.48 3.05
N TRP A 96 6.02 3.27 2.68
CA TRP A 96 5.31 3.08 1.42
C TRP A 96 3.96 3.79 1.41
N LEU A 97 3.23 3.73 2.52
CA LEU A 97 1.95 4.41 2.65
C LEU A 97 2.12 5.93 2.58
N HIS A 98 3.15 6.47 3.26
CA HIS A 98 3.48 7.88 3.18
C HIS A 98 3.79 8.31 1.74
N ARG A 99 4.58 7.50 1.04
CA ARG A 99 4.93 7.78 -0.36
C ARG A 99 3.70 7.80 -1.27
N LEU A 100 2.78 6.86 -1.06
CA LEU A 100 1.52 6.80 -1.80
C LEU A 100 0.71 8.08 -1.61
N PHE A 101 0.46 8.45 -0.35
CA PHE A 101 -0.38 9.60 -0.02
C PHE A 101 0.27 10.92 -0.40
N LYS A 102 1.58 11.03 -0.22
CA LYS A 102 2.30 12.24 -0.63
C LYS A 102 2.26 12.42 -2.14
N THR A 103 2.44 11.35 -2.90
CA THR A 103 2.36 11.40 -4.36
C THR A 103 0.94 11.73 -4.83
N ALA A 104 -0.06 11.20 -4.16
CA ALA A 104 -1.47 11.53 -4.44
C ALA A 104 -1.85 12.94 -3.99
N ASN A 105 -1.01 13.59 -3.18
CA ASN A 105 -1.23 14.92 -2.62
C ASN A 105 -2.51 15.00 -1.77
N VAL A 106 -2.78 13.96 -0.99
CA VAL A 106 -3.87 13.92 -0.02
C VAL A 106 -3.35 13.39 1.30
N ARG A 107 -4.04 13.72 2.39
CA ARG A 107 -3.67 13.24 3.72
C ARG A 107 -4.46 11.97 4.06
N PRO A 108 -3.82 10.98 4.70
CA PRO A 108 -4.56 9.83 5.19
C PRO A 108 -5.52 10.25 6.31
N LYS A 109 -6.73 9.69 6.30
CA LYS A 109 -7.75 9.92 7.31
C LYS A 109 -7.68 8.89 8.43
N PHE A 110 -6.59 8.14 8.50
CA PHE A 110 -6.36 7.09 9.47
C PHE A 110 -4.90 7.15 9.92
N GLN A 111 -4.59 6.43 11.00
CA GLN A 111 -3.24 6.37 11.55
C GLN A 111 -2.75 4.93 11.56
N LEU A 112 -1.50 4.74 11.15
CA LEU A 112 -0.87 3.43 11.12
C LEU A 112 -0.26 3.12 12.48
N GLU A 113 -0.55 1.92 13.00
CA GLU A 113 -0.02 1.41 14.26
C GLU A 113 0.64 0.05 14.06
N SER A 114 1.60 -0.28 14.90
CA SER A 114 2.26 -1.59 14.85
C SER A 114 1.64 -2.59 15.81
#